data_b414638700e64c767bc8cd3160c581b8
#
_entry.id   b414638700e64c767bc8cd3160c581b8
#
_cell.length_a   1.000
_cell.length_b   1.000
_cell.length_c   1.000
_cell.angle_alpha   90.00
_cell.angle_beta   90.00
_cell.angle_gamma   90.00
#
_symmetry.space_group_name_H-M   'P 1'
#
loop_
_entity.id
_entity.type
_entity.pdbx_description
1 polymer ?
#
loop_
_entity_poly.entity_id
_entity_poly.type
_entity_poly.pdbx_seq_one_letter_code
_entity_poly.pdbx_strand_id
1 'polypeptide(L)'
;MGGLGKKGDSMYTYVGKKRLSGPKAEVEDILEELVDVMEEKYGMKASIMPVGSVRSNLVTADEDGHFDLDYNICFSKVPQDVRNNLQGLRGRVRKAFDDIAGDLFFYGRERKSVIRFEHSEESYNLDLGILIRNNNGQYCRLVVDRKSREYQLNEIALLYDASKKEDYIFSHNGKDQLASLYLKNKNKHPETDSFHIYLEAVNTVYTEKGGQKMSKVSSNNHTQKQMDNYANQNNPNNSASRAAANNRANQMNPNNPAYQKSRGSK
;
A
#
# COMPACT_ATOMS: atom_id res chain seq x y z
N MET A 1 -20.71 -42.63 7.80
CA MET A 1 -21.17 -41.30 8.25
C MET A 1 -19.90 -40.49 8.56
N GLY A 2 -19.42 -39.75 7.59
CA GLY A 2 -18.24 -38.90 7.73
C GLY A 2 -18.66 -37.55 8.26
N GLY A 3 -18.26 -37.25 9.51
CA GLY A 3 -18.45 -35.95 10.10
C GLY A 3 -17.55 -34.91 9.36
N LEU A 4 -18.18 -33.98 8.67
CA LEU A 4 -17.57 -32.73 8.25
C LEU A 4 -17.18 -31.96 9.53
N GLY A 5 -15.88 -32.02 9.89
CA GLY A 5 -15.34 -31.15 10.91
C GLY A 5 -15.61 -29.72 10.49
N LYS A 6 -16.38 -28.97 11.28
CA LYS A 6 -16.44 -27.51 11.19
C LYS A 6 -15.00 -27.03 11.29
N LYS A 7 -14.47 -26.37 10.22
CA LYS A 7 -13.29 -25.52 10.37
C LYS A 7 -13.60 -24.57 11.52
N GLY A 8 -12.83 -24.67 12.60
CA GLY A 8 -12.93 -23.71 13.69
C GLY A 8 -12.78 -22.31 13.13
N ASP A 9 -13.56 -21.37 13.62
CA ASP A 9 -13.48 -19.98 13.22
C ASP A 9 -12.09 -19.48 13.62
N SER A 10 -11.21 -19.29 12.63
CA SER A 10 -9.86 -18.76 12.83
C SER A 10 -9.97 -17.41 13.55
N MET A 11 -9.48 -17.34 14.78
CA MET A 11 -9.65 -16.16 15.62
C MET A 11 -8.36 -15.34 15.66
N TYR A 12 -8.35 -14.23 14.95
CA TYR A 12 -7.26 -13.25 15.04
C TYR A 12 -7.31 -12.49 16.37
N THR A 13 -6.12 -12.20 16.90
CA THR A 13 -5.95 -11.37 18.10
C THR A 13 -4.88 -10.31 17.86
N TYR A 14 -4.91 -9.19 18.61
CA TYR A 14 -3.85 -8.19 18.50
C TYR A 14 -2.55 -8.71 19.08
N VAL A 15 -1.45 -8.45 18.35
CA VAL A 15 -0.10 -8.68 18.87
C VAL A 15 0.21 -7.62 19.93
N GLY A 16 0.49 -8.06 21.14
CA GLY A 16 0.82 -7.15 22.25
C GLY A 16 2.10 -6.34 21.98
N LYS A 17 2.15 -5.09 22.44
CA LYS A 17 3.28 -4.17 22.19
C LYS A 17 4.64 -4.79 22.52
N LYS A 18 4.75 -5.52 23.64
CA LYS A 18 6.01 -6.17 24.08
C LYS A 18 6.47 -7.24 23.07
N ARG A 19 5.53 -8.00 22.50
CA ARG A 19 5.84 -9.02 21.50
C ARG A 19 6.17 -8.41 20.13
N LEU A 20 5.52 -7.30 19.77
CA LEU A 20 5.69 -6.63 18.50
C LEU A 20 7.00 -5.84 18.41
N SER A 21 7.50 -5.30 19.54
CA SER A 21 8.63 -4.36 19.55
C SER A 21 9.93 -4.96 19.04
N GLY A 22 10.26 -6.21 19.41
CA GLY A 22 11.46 -6.91 18.95
C GLY A 22 11.46 -7.14 17.42
N PRO A 23 10.47 -7.89 16.89
CA PRO A 23 10.35 -8.12 15.45
C PRO A 23 10.31 -6.85 14.61
N LYS A 24 9.64 -5.82 15.12
CA LYS A 24 9.55 -4.54 14.41
C LYS A 24 10.92 -3.83 14.36
N ALA A 25 11.66 -3.78 15.46
CA ALA A 25 13.00 -3.17 15.50
C ALA A 25 13.97 -3.93 14.59
N GLU A 26 13.98 -5.26 14.66
CA GLU A 26 14.82 -6.10 13.82
C GLU A 26 14.57 -5.88 12.33
N VAL A 27 13.31 -5.86 11.91
CA VAL A 27 12.94 -5.59 10.51
C VAL A 27 13.31 -4.17 10.09
N GLU A 28 13.11 -3.17 10.96
CA GLU A 28 13.47 -1.78 10.67
C GLU A 28 14.98 -1.62 10.50
N ASP A 29 15.81 -2.24 11.36
CA ASP A 29 17.28 -2.24 11.26
C ASP A 29 17.75 -2.87 9.93
N ILE A 30 17.20 -4.05 9.56
CA ILE A 30 17.50 -4.72 8.28
C ILE A 30 17.09 -3.86 7.08
N LEU A 31 15.93 -3.21 7.14
CA LEU A 31 15.45 -2.38 6.04
C LEU A 31 16.23 -1.05 5.91
N GLU A 32 16.74 -0.50 7.00
CA GLU A 32 17.65 0.66 6.96
C GLU A 32 18.97 0.28 6.28
N GLU A 33 19.58 -0.85 6.65
CA GLU A 33 20.76 -1.37 5.97
C GLU A 33 20.48 -1.66 4.48
N LEU A 34 19.32 -2.21 4.15
CA LEU A 34 18.91 -2.42 2.76
C LEU A 34 18.87 -1.10 1.98
N VAL A 35 18.36 -0.02 2.56
CA VAL A 35 18.34 1.31 1.93
C VAL A 35 19.76 1.79 1.62
N ASP A 36 20.69 1.64 2.57
CA ASP A 36 22.08 2.02 2.39
C ASP A 36 22.76 1.22 1.29
N VAL A 37 22.60 -0.10 1.28
CA VAL A 37 23.11 -0.99 0.21
C VAL A 37 22.53 -0.63 -1.16
N MET A 38 21.24 -0.27 -1.23
CA MET A 38 20.62 0.13 -2.49
C MET A 38 21.19 1.47 -3.01
N GLU A 39 21.52 2.41 -2.14
CA GLU A 39 22.18 3.68 -2.53
C GLU A 39 23.64 3.45 -2.92
N GLU A 40 24.44 2.78 -2.11
CA GLU A 40 25.87 2.58 -2.32
C GLU A 40 26.17 1.70 -3.54
N LYS A 41 25.52 0.53 -3.63
CA LYS A 41 25.83 -0.47 -4.65
C LYS A 41 25.15 -0.20 -6.00
N TYR A 42 23.95 0.42 -5.98
CA TYR A 42 23.13 0.56 -7.18
C TYR A 42 22.75 2.03 -7.51
N GLY A 43 23.18 3.00 -6.71
CA GLY A 43 22.87 4.43 -6.91
C GLY A 43 21.37 4.76 -6.80
N MET A 44 20.62 3.92 -6.08
CA MET A 44 19.17 4.04 -5.93
C MET A 44 18.83 4.59 -4.55
N LYS A 45 18.31 5.81 -4.51
CA LYS A 45 17.95 6.47 -3.26
C LYS A 45 16.55 6.08 -2.80
N ALA A 46 16.43 5.54 -1.59
CA ALA A 46 15.19 5.03 -1.02
C ALA A 46 14.95 5.50 0.42
N SER A 47 13.77 5.21 0.92
CA SER A 47 13.38 5.26 2.34
C SER A 47 12.43 4.12 2.63
N ILE A 48 12.30 3.73 3.90
CA ILE A 48 11.30 2.73 4.34
C ILE A 48 10.02 3.42 4.81
N MET A 49 8.90 2.71 4.69
CA MET A 49 7.60 3.18 5.14
C MET A 49 6.76 2.01 5.67
N PRO A 50 6.41 1.99 6.98
CA PRO A 50 5.46 1.01 7.50
C PRO A 50 4.07 1.25 6.89
N VAL A 51 3.31 0.18 6.68
CA VAL A 51 2.01 0.23 6.00
C VAL A 51 0.92 -0.42 6.85
N GLY A 52 -0.31 0.05 6.69
CA GLY A 52 -1.50 -0.58 7.26
C GLY A 52 -1.41 -0.80 8.77
N SER A 53 -1.60 -2.04 9.20
CA SER A 53 -1.63 -2.40 10.63
C SER A 53 -0.30 -2.15 11.35
N VAL A 54 0.84 -2.24 10.67
CA VAL A 54 2.17 -1.93 11.23
C VAL A 54 2.29 -0.45 11.57
N ARG A 55 1.89 0.43 10.64
CA ARG A 55 1.91 1.89 10.84
C ARG A 55 1.06 2.30 12.05
N SER A 56 -0.10 1.68 12.21
CA SER A 56 -1.07 2.01 13.26
C SER A 56 -0.83 1.28 14.58
N ASN A 57 0.16 0.36 14.63
CA ASN A 57 0.38 -0.60 15.72
C ASN A 57 -0.89 -1.42 16.03
N LEU A 58 -1.55 -1.90 14.98
CA LEU A 58 -2.75 -2.75 15.02
C LEU A 58 -2.49 -4.11 14.38
N VAL A 59 -1.25 -4.62 14.49
CA VAL A 59 -0.86 -5.93 13.95
C VAL A 59 -1.65 -7.03 14.65
N THR A 60 -2.19 -7.95 13.85
CA THR A 60 -2.95 -9.10 14.36
C THR A 60 -2.24 -10.40 14.01
N ALA A 61 -2.26 -11.34 14.96
CA ALA A 61 -1.78 -12.71 14.77
C ALA A 61 -2.98 -13.67 14.62
N ASP A 62 -2.76 -14.75 13.88
CA ASP A 62 -3.68 -15.88 13.80
C ASP A 62 -3.64 -16.76 15.06
N GLU A 63 -4.35 -17.90 15.04
CA GLU A 63 -4.42 -18.85 16.16
C GLU A 63 -3.07 -19.47 16.53
N ASP A 64 -2.20 -19.65 15.55
CA ASP A 64 -0.84 -20.19 15.73
C ASP A 64 0.13 -19.09 16.19
N GLY A 65 -0.35 -17.87 16.27
CA GLY A 65 0.42 -16.71 16.67
C GLY A 65 1.23 -16.08 15.53
N HIS A 66 1.06 -16.50 14.27
CA HIS A 66 1.77 -15.90 13.14
C HIS A 66 1.17 -14.54 12.77
N PHE A 67 2.05 -13.60 12.39
CA PHE A 67 1.65 -12.26 11.92
C PHE A 67 2.57 -11.76 10.81
N ASP A 68 2.07 -10.82 10.03
CA ASP A 68 2.80 -10.19 8.94
C ASP A 68 3.18 -8.74 9.32
N LEU A 69 4.39 -8.34 8.96
CA LEU A 69 4.89 -6.97 9.03
C LEU A 69 4.96 -6.40 7.62
N ASP A 70 4.09 -5.42 7.34
CA ASP A 70 3.97 -4.80 6.02
C ASP A 70 4.79 -3.52 5.94
N TYR A 71 5.77 -3.48 5.03
CA TYR A 71 6.60 -2.31 4.74
C TYR A 71 6.67 -2.03 3.24
N ASN A 72 6.96 -0.79 2.90
CA ASN A 72 7.37 -0.41 1.55
C ASN A 72 8.80 0.15 1.56
N ILE A 73 9.61 -0.25 0.58
CA ILE A 73 10.80 0.47 0.18
C ILE A 73 10.41 1.45 -0.93
N CYS A 74 10.65 2.75 -0.67
CA CYS A 74 10.16 3.87 -1.48
C CYS A 74 11.34 4.54 -2.21
N PHE A 75 11.57 4.18 -3.48
CA PHE A 75 12.65 4.74 -4.28
C PHE A 75 12.30 6.13 -4.81
N SER A 76 12.98 7.15 -4.31
CA SER A 76 12.89 8.54 -4.79
C SER A 76 13.73 8.77 -6.05
N LYS A 77 14.82 8.02 -6.21
CA LYS A 77 15.72 8.04 -7.37
C LYS A 77 16.05 6.61 -7.80
N VAL A 78 15.83 6.32 -9.08
CA VAL A 78 16.18 5.06 -9.72
C VAL A 78 16.87 5.39 -11.05
N PRO A 79 18.08 4.84 -11.35
CA PRO A 79 18.72 4.98 -12.64
C PRO A 79 17.82 4.52 -13.80
N GLN A 80 17.95 5.16 -14.97
CA GLN A 80 17.02 4.90 -16.09
C GLN A 80 17.10 3.46 -16.63
N ASP A 81 18.29 2.89 -16.68
CA ASP A 81 18.51 1.50 -17.08
C ASP A 81 17.79 0.51 -16.14
N VAL A 82 17.82 0.77 -14.83
CA VAL A 82 17.10 -0.01 -13.81
C VAL A 82 15.59 0.17 -13.93
N ARG A 83 15.15 1.41 -14.18
CA ARG A 83 13.73 1.73 -14.38
C ARG A 83 13.13 1.00 -15.59
N ASN A 84 13.93 0.79 -16.61
CA ASN A 84 13.53 0.06 -17.82
C ASN A 84 13.52 -1.48 -17.62
N ASN A 85 14.07 -1.97 -16.49
CA ASN A 85 14.10 -3.37 -16.12
C ASN A 85 13.53 -3.60 -14.71
N LEU A 86 12.20 -3.57 -14.59
CA LEU A 86 11.50 -3.71 -13.31
C LEU A 86 11.71 -5.09 -12.66
N GLN A 87 11.88 -6.14 -13.48
CA GLN A 87 12.25 -7.48 -12.98
C GLN A 87 13.64 -7.46 -12.35
N GLY A 88 14.59 -6.82 -13.01
CA GLY A 88 15.95 -6.66 -12.48
C GLY A 88 15.98 -5.83 -11.20
N LEU A 89 15.15 -4.78 -11.09
CA LEU A 89 15.02 -4.01 -9.86
C LEU A 89 14.54 -4.90 -8.70
N ARG A 90 13.46 -5.65 -8.91
CA ARG A 90 12.95 -6.57 -7.87
C ARG A 90 14.00 -7.60 -7.48
N GLY A 91 14.75 -8.13 -8.44
CA GLY A 91 15.87 -9.07 -8.20
C GLY A 91 16.99 -8.44 -7.38
N ARG A 92 17.33 -7.16 -7.61
CA ARG A 92 18.36 -6.44 -6.82
C ARG A 92 17.92 -6.25 -5.37
N VAL A 93 16.67 -5.86 -5.14
CA VAL A 93 16.11 -5.72 -3.78
C VAL A 93 16.16 -7.06 -3.04
N ARG A 94 15.73 -8.14 -3.70
CA ARG A 94 15.80 -9.49 -3.13
C ARG A 94 17.21 -9.88 -2.75
N LYS A 95 18.13 -9.75 -3.72
CA LYS A 95 19.54 -10.13 -3.51
C LYS A 95 20.19 -9.31 -2.40
N ALA A 96 19.95 -8.01 -2.35
CA ALA A 96 20.50 -7.15 -1.30
C ALA A 96 19.93 -7.54 0.08
N PHE A 97 18.63 -7.83 0.19
CA PHE A 97 18.03 -8.33 1.43
C PHE A 97 18.63 -9.68 1.85
N ASP A 98 18.84 -10.60 0.91
CA ASP A 98 19.42 -11.91 1.14
C ASP A 98 20.90 -11.81 1.59
N ASP A 99 21.65 -10.89 1.00
CA ASP A 99 23.03 -10.61 1.40
C ASP A 99 23.12 -10.06 2.86
N ILE A 100 22.06 -9.37 3.36
CA ILE A 100 22.00 -8.78 4.71
C ILE A 100 21.43 -9.77 5.74
N ALA A 101 20.32 -10.42 5.43
CA ALA A 101 19.48 -11.15 6.39
C ALA A 101 19.14 -12.59 5.94
N GLY A 102 19.88 -13.16 4.99
CA GLY A 102 19.61 -14.51 4.46
C GLY A 102 19.75 -15.65 5.48
N ASP A 103 20.43 -15.41 6.61
CA ASP A 103 20.50 -16.38 7.72
C ASP A 103 19.24 -16.34 8.60
N LEU A 104 18.51 -15.20 8.61
CA LEU A 104 17.33 -14.99 9.43
C LEU A 104 16.03 -15.20 8.65
N PHE A 105 16.06 -14.93 7.36
CA PHE A 105 14.88 -14.96 6.51
C PHE A 105 15.09 -15.79 5.26
N PHE A 106 14.06 -16.49 4.83
CA PHE A 106 14.02 -17.17 3.54
C PHE A 106 12.84 -16.68 2.69
N TYR A 107 12.89 -16.93 1.40
CA TYR A 107 11.83 -16.50 0.50
C TYR A 107 10.57 -17.31 0.71
N GLY A 108 9.51 -16.62 1.06
CA GLY A 108 8.18 -17.16 1.02
C GLY A 108 7.62 -17.25 -0.41
N ARG A 109 6.35 -17.59 -0.48
CA ARG A 109 5.64 -17.72 -1.76
C ARG A 109 5.59 -16.40 -2.51
N GLU A 110 5.86 -16.43 -3.81
CA GLU A 110 5.77 -15.24 -4.69
C GLU A 110 4.40 -14.55 -4.58
N ARG A 111 4.43 -13.25 -4.28
CA ARG A 111 3.25 -12.38 -4.18
C ARG A 111 3.22 -11.39 -5.33
N LYS A 112 1.98 -10.96 -5.72
CA LYS A 112 1.78 -10.02 -6.83
C LYS A 112 2.44 -8.66 -6.58
N SER A 113 2.30 -8.11 -5.38
CA SER A 113 2.61 -6.70 -5.05
C SER A 113 3.67 -6.51 -3.98
N VAL A 114 4.14 -7.60 -3.36
CA VAL A 114 5.18 -7.59 -2.32
C VAL A 114 6.17 -8.74 -2.53
N ILE A 115 7.35 -8.61 -1.93
CA ILE A 115 8.27 -9.73 -1.72
C ILE A 115 7.98 -10.22 -0.30
N ARG A 116 7.67 -11.49 -0.14
CA ARG A 116 7.49 -12.10 1.17
C ARG A 116 8.80 -12.72 1.62
N PHE A 117 9.19 -12.40 2.84
CA PHE A 117 10.29 -13.04 3.55
C PHE A 117 9.71 -13.66 4.83
N GLU A 118 9.99 -14.94 5.03
CA GLU A 118 9.52 -15.71 6.18
C GLU A 118 10.68 -15.85 7.16
N HIS A 119 10.47 -15.47 8.44
CA HIS A 119 11.51 -15.60 9.44
C HIS A 119 11.78 -17.08 9.75
N SER A 120 13.04 -17.46 9.89
CA SER A 120 13.46 -18.88 10.03
C SER A 120 13.09 -19.49 11.37
N GLU A 121 13.04 -18.70 12.43
CA GLU A 121 12.83 -19.18 13.81
C GLU A 121 11.57 -18.58 14.46
N GLU A 122 11.16 -17.37 14.08
CA GLU A 122 10.06 -16.63 14.71
C GLU A 122 8.77 -16.75 13.91
N SER A 123 7.63 -16.56 14.61
CA SER A 123 6.30 -16.66 14.00
C SER A 123 5.85 -15.36 13.34
N TYR A 124 6.70 -14.74 12.52
CA TYR A 124 6.31 -13.58 11.71
C TYR A 124 6.97 -13.56 10.34
N ASN A 125 6.36 -12.82 9.43
CA ASN A 125 6.86 -12.60 8.09
C ASN A 125 7.01 -11.11 7.81
N LEU A 126 7.89 -10.77 6.86
CA LEU A 126 7.98 -9.45 6.26
C LEU A 126 7.39 -9.46 4.86
N ASP A 127 6.39 -8.63 4.60
CA ASP A 127 5.87 -8.33 3.28
C ASP A 127 6.41 -6.96 2.81
N LEU A 128 7.37 -6.98 1.90
CA LEU A 128 8.06 -5.79 1.40
C LEU A 128 7.52 -5.37 0.03
N GLY A 129 6.80 -4.26 -0.03
CA GLY A 129 6.36 -3.62 -1.28
C GLY A 129 7.45 -2.73 -1.87
N ILE A 130 7.54 -2.66 -3.20
CA ILE A 130 8.46 -1.77 -3.90
C ILE A 130 7.68 -0.62 -4.51
N LEU A 131 8.02 0.60 -4.13
CA LEU A 131 7.46 1.83 -4.67
C LEU A 131 8.53 2.62 -5.41
N ILE A 132 8.18 3.15 -6.58
CA ILE A 132 9.06 4.00 -7.40
C ILE A 132 8.37 5.32 -7.67
N ARG A 133 9.07 6.42 -7.45
CA ARG A 133 8.57 7.75 -7.77
C ARG A 133 8.55 7.96 -9.27
N ASN A 134 7.39 8.29 -9.85
CA ASN A 134 7.26 8.63 -11.27
C ASN A 134 7.70 10.08 -11.55
N ASN A 135 7.70 10.47 -12.82
CA ASN A 135 8.12 11.82 -13.25
C ASN A 135 7.21 12.94 -12.71
N ASN A 136 5.98 12.61 -12.30
CA ASN A 136 5.04 13.57 -11.69
C ASN A 136 5.21 13.66 -10.17
N GLY A 137 6.22 13.00 -9.61
CA GLY A 137 6.49 12.99 -8.19
C GLY A 137 5.60 12.03 -7.36
N GLN A 138 4.75 11.23 -8.01
CA GLN A 138 3.88 10.28 -7.36
C GLN A 138 4.56 8.91 -7.27
N TYR A 139 4.28 8.17 -6.19
CA TYR A 139 4.76 6.80 -6.07
C TYR A 139 3.84 5.83 -6.81
N CYS A 140 4.47 4.90 -7.55
CA CYS A 140 3.82 3.77 -8.20
C CYS A 140 4.34 2.47 -7.60
N ARG A 141 3.47 1.49 -7.41
CA ARG A 141 3.83 0.17 -6.89
C ARG A 141 4.27 -0.75 -8.01
N LEU A 142 5.40 -1.40 -7.82
CA LEU A 142 5.84 -2.49 -8.68
C LEU A 142 4.98 -3.72 -8.42
N VAL A 143 4.31 -4.20 -9.44
CA VAL A 143 3.47 -5.41 -9.40
C VAL A 143 3.89 -6.40 -10.48
N VAL A 144 3.61 -7.68 -10.23
CA VAL A 144 3.87 -8.78 -11.17
C VAL A 144 2.54 -9.37 -11.60
N ASP A 145 2.28 -9.44 -12.90
CA ASP A 145 1.21 -10.28 -13.42
C ASP A 145 1.64 -11.76 -13.36
N ARG A 146 0.90 -12.57 -12.59
CA ARG A 146 1.27 -13.97 -12.36
C ARG A 146 1.10 -14.85 -13.60
N LYS A 147 0.25 -14.44 -14.55
CA LYS A 147 -0.03 -15.23 -15.77
C LYS A 147 1.00 -14.93 -16.84
N SER A 148 1.22 -13.64 -17.15
CA SER A 148 2.19 -13.21 -18.15
C SER A 148 3.62 -13.14 -17.62
N ARG A 149 3.82 -13.09 -16.30
CA ARG A 149 5.07 -12.78 -15.59
C ARG A 149 5.65 -11.41 -15.94
N GLU A 150 4.81 -10.51 -16.42
CA GLU A 150 5.18 -9.14 -16.74
C GLU A 150 5.20 -8.28 -15.47
N TYR A 151 6.15 -7.36 -15.43
CA TYR A 151 6.34 -6.41 -14.35
C TYR A 151 5.84 -5.05 -14.80
N GLN A 152 5.02 -4.40 -13.96
CA GLN A 152 4.46 -3.08 -14.27
C GLN A 152 4.40 -2.19 -13.04
N LEU A 153 4.24 -0.88 -13.26
CA LEU A 153 4.06 0.12 -12.22
C LEU A 153 2.60 0.56 -12.18
N ASN A 154 1.96 0.34 -11.03
CA ASN A 154 0.58 0.76 -10.80
C ASN A 154 0.53 1.95 -9.84
N GLU A 155 -0.29 2.94 -10.13
CA GLU A 155 -0.55 4.06 -9.24
C GLU A 155 -1.17 3.61 -7.91
N ILE A 156 -0.76 4.24 -6.81
CA ILE A 156 -1.18 3.87 -5.45
C ILE A 156 -1.99 4.97 -4.75
N ALA A 157 -2.88 5.62 -5.49
CA ALA A 157 -3.73 6.68 -4.95
C ALA A 157 -4.41 6.32 -3.60
N LEU A 158 -4.82 5.05 -3.46
CA LEU A 158 -5.48 4.55 -2.24
C LEU A 158 -4.60 4.58 -0.98
N LEU A 159 -3.27 4.41 -1.09
CA LEU A 159 -2.38 4.43 0.08
C LEU A 159 -2.24 5.83 0.67
N TYR A 160 -2.13 6.86 -0.18
CA TYR A 160 -2.08 8.25 0.28
C TYR A 160 -3.38 8.69 0.94
N ASP A 161 -4.51 8.25 0.40
CA ASP A 161 -5.83 8.55 0.96
C ASP A 161 -6.01 7.86 2.32
N ALA A 162 -5.61 6.60 2.45
CA ALA A 162 -5.67 5.86 3.71
C ALA A 162 -4.86 6.53 4.82
N SER A 163 -3.61 6.93 4.54
CA SER A 163 -2.75 7.60 5.53
C SER A 163 -3.35 8.89 6.06
N LYS A 164 -3.91 9.73 5.20
CA LYS A 164 -4.58 10.97 5.61
C LYS A 164 -5.82 10.71 6.45
N LYS A 165 -6.58 9.67 6.12
CA LYS A 165 -7.74 9.27 6.90
C LYS A 165 -7.36 8.73 8.26
N GLU A 166 -6.29 7.95 8.36
CA GLU A 166 -5.73 7.48 9.63
C GLU A 166 -5.31 8.65 10.52
N ASP A 167 -4.55 9.62 9.99
CA ASP A 167 -4.12 10.80 10.72
C ASP A 167 -5.33 11.60 11.24
N TYR A 168 -6.38 11.73 10.43
CA TYR A 168 -7.65 12.34 10.84
C TYR A 168 -8.32 11.54 11.96
N ILE A 169 -8.47 10.22 11.80
CA ILE A 169 -9.06 9.32 12.81
C ILE A 169 -8.32 9.47 14.15
N PHE A 170 -6.99 9.46 14.13
CA PHE A 170 -6.18 9.52 15.34
C PHE A 170 -6.28 10.88 16.03
N SER A 171 -6.30 11.97 15.27
CA SER A 171 -6.51 13.32 15.82
C SER A 171 -7.92 13.52 16.41
N HIS A 172 -8.89 12.67 16.04
CA HIS A 172 -10.26 12.69 16.55
C HIS A 172 -10.58 11.55 17.52
N ASN A 173 -9.58 11.01 18.21
CA ASN A 173 -9.71 9.94 19.21
C ASN A 173 -10.43 8.69 18.67
N GLY A 174 -10.19 8.32 17.40
CA GLY A 174 -10.84 7.20 16.73
C GLY A 174 -10.01 5.92 16.71
N LYS A 175 -8.82 5.88 17.32
CA LYS A 175 -7.92 4.72 17.24
C LYS A 175 -8.53 3.44 17.80
N ASP A 176 -9.18 3.50 18.95
CA ASP A 176 -9.78 2.32 19.60
C ASP A 176 -10.98 1.81 18.78
N GLN A 177 -11.73 2.74 18.18
CA GLN A 177 -12.84 2.39 17.29
C GLN A 177 -12.33 1.70 16.02
N LEU A 178 -11.26 2.21 15.40
CA LEU A 178 -10.60 1.58 14.26
C LEU A 178 -10.11 0.18 14.61
N ALA A 179 -9.43 0.05 15.75
CA ALA A 179 -8.96 -1.23 16.25
C ALA A 179 -10.12 -2.23 16.40
N SER A 180 -11.16 -1.87 17.13
CA SER A 180 -12.31 -2.75 17.37
C SER A 180 -12.97 -3.20 16.06
N LEU A 181 -13.19 -2.27 15.12
CA LEU A 181 -13.83 -2.57 13.84
C LEU A 181 -12.95 -3.45 12.95
N TYR A 182 -11.65 -3.16 12.87
CA TYR A 182 -10.71 -3.95 12.07
C TYR A 182 -10.65 -5.39 12.54
N LEU A 183 -10.46 -5.62 13.84
CA LEU A 183 -10.39 -6.98 14.41
C LEU A 183 -11.70 -7.75 14.22
N LYS A 184 -12.85 -7.08 14.45
CA LYS A 184 -14.17 -7.66 14.23
C LYS A 184 -14.35 -8.11 12.78
N ASN A 185 -14.00 -7.26 11.81
CA ASN A 185 -14.15 -7.57 10.39
C ASN A 185 -13.18 -8.67 9.96
N LYS A 186 -11.95 -8.69 10.49
CA LYS A 186 -10.96 -9.71 10.19
C LYS A 186 -11.39 -11.09 10.68
N ASN A 187 -11.97 -11.18 11.87
CA ASN A 187 -12.52 -12.42 12.41
C ASN A 187 -13.79 -12.88 11.67
N LYS A 188 -14.56 -11.94 11.14
CA LYS A 188 -15.77 -12.26 10.37
C LYS A 188 -15.46 -12.76 8.96
N HIS A 189 -14.35 -12.28 8.37
CA HIS A 189 -13.95 -12.55 6.99
C HIS A 189 -12.46 -12.96 6.90
N PRO A 190 -12.09 -14.10 7.53
CA PRO A 190 -10.68 -14.52 7.65
C PRO A 190 -10.03 -14.83 6.29
N GLU A 191 -10.82 -15.15 5.27
CA GLU A 191 -10.39 -15.42 3.90
C GLU A 191 -10.09 -14.15 3.09
N THR A 192 -10.53 -12.99 3.57
CA THR A 192 -10.36 -11.71 2.86
C THR A 192 -8.98 -11.12 3.17
N ASP A 193 -8.37 -10.51 2.17
CA ASP A 193 -7.09 -9.81 2.30
C ASP A 193 -7.12 -8.78 3.44
N SER A 194 -6.14 -8.89 4.35
CA SER A 194 -6.08 -8.08 5.58
C SER A 194 -5.97 -6.59 5.30
N PHE A 195 -5.26 -6.20 4.23
CA PHE A 195 -5.13 -4.79 3.85
C PHE A 195 -6.47 -4.24 3.34
N HIS A 196 -7.24 -5.04 2.62
CA HIS A 196 -8.58 -4.65 2.17
C HIS A 196 -9.53 -4.41 3.36
N ILE A 197 -9.56 -5.36 4.31
CA ILE A 197 -10.35 -5.23 5.55
C ILE A 197 -9.93 -3.98 6.33
N TYR A 198 -8.62 -3.71 6.40
CA TYR A 198 -8.08 -2.54 7.08
C TYR A 198 -8.55 -1.23 6.43
N LEU A 199 -8.47 -1.13 5.10
CA LEU A 199 -8.96 0.04 4.34
C LEU A 199 -10.46 0.29 4.53
N GLU A 200 -11.26 -0.77 4.56
CA GLU A 200 -12.70 -0.67 4.85
C GLU A 200 -12.96 -0.13 6.25
N ALA A 201 -12.22 -0.61 7.26
CA ALA A 201 -12.33 -0.13 8.62
C ALA A 201 -11.92 1.35 8.72
N VAL A 202 -10.81 1.75 8.10
CA VAL A 202 -10.36 3.16 8.02
C VAL A 202 -11.44 4.04 7.39
N ASN A 203 -12.00 3.64 6.25
CA ASN A 203 -13.04 4.42 5.56
C ASN A 203 -14.31 4.56 6.41
N THR A 204 -14.70 3.52 7.11
CA THR A 204 -15.89 3.52 7.97
C THR A 204 -15.71 4.47 9.15
N VAL A 205 -14.62 4.29 9.92
CA VAL A 205 -14.34 5.13 11.10
C VAL A 205 -14.11 6.59 10.74
N TYR A 206 -13.38 6.85 9.63
CA TYR A 206 -13.21 8.20 9.10
C TYR A 206 -14.54 8.91 8.85
N THR A 207 -15.49 8.20 8.23
CA THR A 207 -16.83 8.75 7.97
C THR A 207 -17.63 8.99 9.25
N GLU A 208 -17.58 8.05 10.20
CA GLU A 208 -18.28 8.14 11.49
C GLU A 208 -17.73 9.25 12.38
N LYS A 209 -16.42 9.58 12.25
CA LYS A 209 -15.80 10.71 12.93
C LYS A 209 -16.07 12.08 12.27
N GLY A 210 -16.93 12.13 11.26
CA GLY A 210 -17.29 13.36 10.56
C GLY A 210 -16.33 13.73 9.42
N GLY A 211 -15.42 12.83 9.04
CA GLY A 211 -14.63 12.97 7.83
C GLY A 211 -15.56 13.05 6.62
N GLN A 212 -15.33 14.00 5.73
CA GLN A 212 -16.14 14.12 4.53
C GLN A 212 -15.95 12.86 3.68
N LYS A 213 -17.04 12.13 3.42
CA LYS A 213 -17.05 11.15 2.34
C LYS A 213 -16.59 11.90 1.09
N MET A 214 -15.46 11.52 0.53
CA MET A 214 -15.27 11.80 -0.90
C MET A 214 -16.48 11.15 -1.57
N SER A 215 -17.35 11.98 -2.11
CA SER A 215 -18.63 11.54 -2.65
C SER A 215 -18.34 10.51 -3.74
N LYS A 216 -18.49 9.22 -3.41
CA LYS A 216 -18.61 8.22 -4.45
C LYS A 216 -19.84 8.62 -5.24
N VAL A 217 -19.62 8.95 -6.49
CA VAL A 217 -20.72 9.18 -7.43
C VAL A 217 -21.56 7.89 -7.42
N SER A 218 -22.74 7.95 -6.85
CA SER A 218 -23.65 6.80 -6.71
C SER A 218 -25.04 7.18 -7.21
N SER A 219 -25.81 6.18 -7.65
CA SER A 219 -27.18 6.36 -8.12
C SER A 219 -28.13 6.99 -7.08
N ASN A 220 -27.76 6.93 -5.79
CA ASN A 220 -28.56 7.53 -4.71
C ASN A 220 -28.38 9.05 -4.58
N ASN A 221 -27.25 9.59 -5.05
CA ASN A 221 -26.88 10.99 -4.83
C ASN A 221 -26.58 11.75 -6.13
N HIS A 222 -26.56 11.07 -7.28
CA HIS A 222 -26.20 11.65 -8.56
C HIS A 222 -27.10 11.13 -9.66
N THR A 223 -27.37 11.99 -10.63
CA THR A 223 -28.11 11.61 -11.85
C THR A 223 -27.25 10.66 -12.70
N GLN A 224 -27.89 9.85 -13.54
CA GLN A 224 -27.19 8.94 -14.48
C GLN A 224 -26.15 9.72 -15.32
N LYS A 225 -26.48 10.90 -15.80
CA LYS A 225 -25.56 11.77 -16.55
C LYS A 225 -24.33 12.20 -15.74
N GLN A 226 -24.48 12.42 -14.42
CA GLN A 226 -23.34 12.73 -13.55
C GLN A 226 -22.46 11.51 -13.31
N MET A 227 -23.06 10.32 -13.17
CA MET A 227 -22.35 9.05 -13.03
C MET A 227 -21.59 8.72 -14.31
N ASP A 228 -22.21 8.89 -15.47
CA ASP A 228 -21.57 8.66 -16.79
C ASP A 228 -20.41 9.64 -16.99
N ASN A 229 -20.56 10.90 -16.63
CA ASN A 229 -19.48 11.88 -16.71
C ASN A 229 -18.31 11.52 -15.77
N TYR A 230 -18.58 11.06 -14.56
CA TYR A 230 -17.55 10.60 -13.63
C TYR A 230 -16.84 9.35 -14.15
N ALA A 231 -17.59 8.37 -14.65
CA ALA A 231 -17.03 7.17 -15.25
C ALA A 231 -16.18 7.50 -16.50
N ASN A 232 -16.66 8.43 -17.34
CA ASN A 232 -15.96 8.88 -18.53
C ASN A 232 -14.64 9.61 -18.19
N GLN A 233 -14.63 10.47 -17.16
CA GLN A 233 -13.43 11.18 -16.71
C GLN A 233 -12.38 10.27 -16.08
N ASN A 234 -12.81 9.19 -15.42
CA ASN A 234 -11.92 8.26 -14.75
C ASN A 234 -11.54 7.03 -15.59
N ASN A 235 -12.07 6.88 -16.80
CA ASN A 235 -11.68 5.83 -17.72
C ASN A 235 -10.48 6.28 -18.58
N PRO A 236 -9.26 5.78 -18.37
CA PRO A 236 -8.06 6.22 -19.10
C PRO A 236 -8.13 5.95 -20.62
N ASN A 237 -9.00 5.03 -21.05
CA ASN A 237 -9.20 4.70 -22.46
C ASN A 237 -10.21 5.61 -23.15
N ASN A 238 -10.83 6.56 -22.43
CA ASN A 238 -11.85 7.44 -22.98
C ASN A 238 -11.24 8.79 -23.42
N SER A 239 -11.77 9.35 -24.51
CA SER A 239 -11.38 10.68 -25.02
C SER A 239 -11.64 11.80 -24.00
N ALA A 240 -12.68 11.70 -23.18
CA ALA A 240 -13.00 12.66 -22.14
C ALA A 240 -11.95 12.67 -21.00
N SER A 241 -11.45 11.49 -20.59
CA SER A 241 -10.36 11.38 -19.62
C SER A 241 -9.06 12.00 -20.15
N ARG A 242 -8.72 11.73 -21.41
CA ARG A 242 -7.55 12.34 -22.07
C ARG A 242 -7.70 13.85 -22.19
N ALA A 243 -8.88 14.34 -22.54
CA ALA A 243 -9.15 15.80 -22.63
C ALA A 243 -9.03 16.47 -21.25
N ALA A 244 -9.52 15.85 -20.20
CA ALA A 244 -9.39 16.35 -18.83
C ALA A 244 -7.93 16.37 -18.36
N ALA A 245 -7.16 15.32 -18.64
CA ALA A 245 -5.72 15.24 -18.35
C ALA A 245 -4.94 16.31 -19.13
N ASN A 246 -5.22 16.49 -20.42
CA ASN A 246 -4.57 17.52 -21.25
C ASN A 246 -4.93 18.93 -20.78
N ASN A 247 -6.17 19.18 -20.42
CA ASN A 247 -6.59 20.47 -19.90
C ASN A 247 -5.87 20.81 -18.57
N ARG A 248 -5.75 19.83 -17.66
CA ARG A 248 -5.01 19.99 -16.43
C ARG A 248 -3.49 20.22 -16.68
N ALA A 249 -2.90 19.47 -17.60
CA ALA A 249 -1.51 19.66 -18.01
C ALA A 249 -1.27 21.07 -18.58
N ASN A 250 -2.18 21.57 -19.43
CA ASN A 250 -2.13 22.91 -20.00
C ASN A 250 -2.25 24.01 -18.93
N GLN A 251 -3.13 23.82 -17.93
CA GLN A 251 -3.29 24.74 -16.80
C GLN A 251 -2.10 24.73 -15.84
N MET A 252 -1.29 23.67 -15.84
CA MET A 252 -0.09 23.55 -14.99
C MET A 252 1.20 23.95 -15.73
N ASN A 253 1.17 24.14 -17.05
CA ASN A 253 2.32 24.52 -17.84
C ASN A 253 2.48 26.05 -17.91
N PRO A 254 3.53 26.66 -17.28
CA PRO A 254 3.75 28.10 -17.27
C PRO A 254 3.83 28.75 -18.66
N ASN A 255 4.23 27.98 -19.67
CA ASN A 255 4.38 28.44 -21.05
C ASN A 255 3.07 28.37 -21.86
N ASN A 256 1.97 27.91 -21.26
CA ASN A 256 0.69 27.79 -21.94
C ASN A 256 -0.27 28.91 -21.52
N PRO A 257 -0.97 29.57 -22.49
CA PRO A 257 -1.95 30.61 -22.19
C PRO A 257 -3.05 30.18 -21.20
N ALA A 258 -3.40 28.88 -21.17
CA ALA A 258 -4.35 28.34 -20.20
C ALA A 258 -3.87 28.42 -18.76
N TYR A 259 -2.56 28.40 -18.52
CA TYR A 259 -1.97 28.60 -17.19
C TYR A 259 -2.27 29.99 -16.63
N GLN A 260 -2.07 31.01 -17.47
CA GLN A 260 -2.32 32.41 -17.06
C GLN A 260 -3.82 32.69 -16.85
N LYS A 261 -4.69 32.14 -17.72
CA LYS A 261 -6.16 32.25 -17.57
C LYS A 261 -6.66 31.55 -16.29
N SER A 262 -6.08 30.43 -15.90
CA SER A 262 -6.49 29.70 -14.68
C SER A 262 -6.13 30.42 -13.37
N ARG A 263 -5.23 31.40 -13.41
CA ARG A 263 -4.75 32.16 -12.25
C ARG A 263 -5.24 33.61 -12.19
N GLY A 264 -6.16 33.98 -13.07
CA GLY A 264 -6.71 35.34 -13.15
C GLY A 264 -5.61 36.32 -13.56
N SER A 265 -5.55 36.67 -14.82
CA SER A 265 -4.77 37.85 -15.22
C SER A 265 -5.34 39.07 -14.50
N LYS A 266 -4.52 39.69 -13.67
CA LYS A 266 -4.76 41.08 -13.25
C LYS A 266 -4.51 41.99 -14.43
#